data_d512d76495fb798f359b38f7683c8223
#
_entry.id   d512d76495fb798f359b38f7683c8223
#
_cell.length_a   1.000
_cell.length_b   1.000
_cell.length_c   1.000
_cell.angle_alpha   90.00
_cell.angle_beta   90.00
_cell.angle_gamma   90.00
#
_symmetry.space_group_name_H-M   'P 1'
#
loop_
_entity.id
_entity.type
_entity.pdbx_description
1 polymer ?
#
loop_
_entity_poly.entity_id
_entity_poly.type
_entity_poly.pdbx_seq_one_letter_code
_entity_poly.pdbx_strand_id
1 'polypeptide(L)'
;MNGYYSGVEAMFDNGRKNICVILCEAAAHYQEQVCRTLTSYARDKGYNLAYFTFFVCYGVYTKNGMGEANIINLVPYENFDGFIICHHTIQNKQAVKQIFAYIKERTRKPVVTLRRAWEDY
;
A
#
# COMPACT_ATOMS: atom_id res chain seq x y z
N MET A 1 11.20 22.06 16.38
CA MET A 1 11.22 21.04 15.39
C MET A 1 11.49 21.60 14.02
N ASN A 2 12.28 20.99 13.30
CA ASN A 2 12.56 21.44 11.94
C ASN A 2 11.44 21.02 10.97
N GLY A 3 11.32 21.72 9.85
CA GLY A 3 10.32 21.41 8.84
C GLY A 3 10.57 20.10 8.09
N TYR A 4 11.64 19.41 8.40
CA TYR A 4 12.03 18.20 7.70
C TYR A 4 11.00 17.08 7.83
N TYR A 5 10.39 16.94 9.00
CA TYR A 5 9.40 15.89 9.24
C TYR A 5 7.95 16.34 9.06
N SER A 6 7.73 17.62 8.80
CA SER A 6 6.40 18.20 8.85
C SER A 6 5.41 17.56 7.88
N GLY A 7 5.84 17.12 6.69
CA GLY A 7 4.95 16.51 5.72
C GLY A 7 4.38 15.17 6.19
N VAL A 8 5.23 14.29 6.71
CA VAL A 8 4.82 12.98 7.19
C VAL A 8 3.99 13.09 8.46
N GLU A 9 4.47 13.88 9.43
CA GLU A 9 3.75 14.08 10.67
C GLU A 9 2.37 14.70 10.44
N ALA A 10 2.29 15.69 9.57
CA ALA A 10 1.03 16.35 9.23
C ALA A 10 0.03 15.36 8.62
N MET A 11 0.49 14.42 7.79
CA MET A 11 -0.39 13.41 7.22
C MET A 11 -1.05 12.56 8.30
N PHE A 12 -0.28 12.09 9.28
CA PHE A 12 -0.81 11.18 10.30
C PHE A 12 -1.53 11.92 11.43
N ASP A 13 -1.26 13.20 11.62
CA ASP A 13 -1.78 13.95 12.76
C ASP A 13 -2.89 14.93 12.41
N ASN A 14 -3.41 14.91 11.19
CA ASN A 14 -4.42 15.89 10.77
C ASN A 14 -5.87 15.50 11.09
N GLY A 15 -6.07 14.45 11.87
CA GLY A 15 -7.41 14.02 12.28
C GLY A 15 -8.18 13.24 11.23
N ARG A 16 -7.58 12.98 10.06
CA ARG A 16 -8.21 12.22 8.99
C ARG A 16 -7.84 10.76 9.08
N LYS A 17 -8.68 9.90 8.49
CA LYS A 17 -8.36 8.49 8.36
C LYS A 17 -7.24 8.30 7.35
N ASN A 18 -6.29 7.45 7.68
CA ASN A 18 -5.12 7.16 6.85
C ASN A 18 -5.27 5.80 6.20
N ILE A 19 -5.28 5.77 4.88
CA ILE A 19 -5.47 4.55 4.10
C ILE A 19 -4.19 4.25 3.33
N CYS A 20 -3.71 3.02 3.47
CA CYS A 20 -2.53 2.54 2.76
C CYS A 20 -2.95 1.77 1.52
N VAL A 21 -2.40 2.13 0.37
CA VAL A 21 -2.67 1.43 -0.90
C VAL A 21 -1.37 0.79 -1.36
N ILE A 22 -1.40 -0.52 -1.55
CA ILE A 22 -0.22 -1.28 -1.98
C ILE A 22 -0.50 -1.93 -3.33
N LEU A 23 0.35 -1.65 -4.31
CA LEU A 23 0.19 -2.16 -5.68
C LEU A 23 1.54 -2.18 -6.38
N CYS A 24 1.55 -2.78 -7.57
CA CYS A 24 2.73 -2.83 -8.42
C CYS A 24 2.51 -2.03 -9.69
N GLU A 25 3.55 -1.40 -10.19
CA GLU A 25 3.52 -0.64 -11.45
C GLU A 25 2.38 0.39 -11.50
N ALA A 26 2.41 1.36 -10.57
CA ALA A 26 1.35 2.37 -10.49
C ALA A 26 1.14 3.15 -11.78
N ALA A 27 2.16 3.24 -12.64
CA ALA A 27 2.06 3.93 -13.93
C ALA A 27 1.43 3.09 -15.04
N ALA A 28 1.21 1.79 -14.83
CA ALA A 28 0.51 0.97 -15.81
C ALA A 28 -0.94 1.44 -15.94
N HIS A 29 -1.51 1.26 -17.13
CA HIS A 29 -2.81 1.86 -17.46
C HIS A 29 -3.92 1.56 -16.44
N TYR A 30 -4.09 0.29 -16.09
CA TYR A 30 -5.13 -0.10 -15.13
C TYR A 30 -4.85 0.46 -13.74
N GLN A 31 -3.62 0.32 -13.27
CA GLN A 31 -3.23 0.79 -11.94
C GLN A 31 -3.32 2.31 -11.83
N GLU A 32 -2.97 3.02 -12.90
CA GLU A 32 -3.11 4.47 -12.94
C GLU A 32 -4.56 4.90 -12.76
N GLN A 33 -5.48 4.23 -13.45
CA GLN A 33 -6.90 4.52 -13.32
C GLN A 33 -7.41 4.25 -11.89
N VAL A 34 -6.97 3.14 -11.30
CA VAL A 34 -7.31 2.82 -9.91
C VAL A 34 -6.82 3.91 -8.97
N CYS A 35 -5.57 4.33 -9.12
CA CYS A 35 -4.99 5.37 -8.27
C CYS A 35 -5.73 6.71 -8.41
N ARG A 36 -6.08 7.09 -9.64
CA ARG A 36 -6.83 8.32 -9.87
C ARG A 36 -8.20 8.29 -9.21
N THR A 37 -8.89 7.17 -9.36
CA THR A 37 -10.22 7.01 -8.79
C THR A 37 -10.17 7.03 -7.26
N LEU A 38 -9.22 6.30 -6.68
CA LEU A 38 -9.05 6.28 -5.23
C LEU A 38 -8.68 7.65 -4.68
N THR A 39 -7.77 8.34 -5.36
CA THR A 39 -7.33 9.68 -4.92
C THR A 39 -8.49 10.66 -4.94
N SER A 40 -9.28 10.64 -6.00
CA SER A 40 -10.44 11.52 -6.12
C SER A 40 -11.47 11.24 -5.03
N TYR A 41 -11.78 9.96 -4.81
CA TYR A 41 -12.73 9.54 -3.79
C TYR A 41 -12.25 9.95 -2.39
N ALA A 42 -10.98 9.70 -2.11
CA ALA A 42 -10.41 10.02 -0.81
C ALA A 42 -10.43 11.53 -0.55
N ARG A 43 -10.16 12.33 -1.58
CA ARG A 43 -10.24 13.78 -1.47
C ARG A 43 -11.64 14.23 -1.09
N ASP A 44 -12.64 13.65 -1.76
CA ASP A 44 -14.05 14.03 -1.51
C ASP A 44 -14.51 13.60 -0.12
N LYS A 45 -14.00 12.47 0.38
CA LYS A 45 -14.36 11.95 1.70
C LYS A 45 -13.48 12.44 2.84
N GLY A 46 -12.39 13.13 2.52
CA GLY A 46 -11.47 13.63 3.53
C GLY A 46 -10.55 12.57 4.12
N TYR A 47 -10.15 11.57 3.33
CA TYR A 47 -9.18 10.56 3.73
C TYR A 47 -7.81 10.91 3.22
N ASN A 48 -6.78 10.50 3.97
CA ASN A 48 -5.40 10.54 3.50
C ASN A 48 -5.07 9.21 2.84
N LEU A 49 -4.43 9.25 1.67
CA LEU A 49 -3.93 8.05 1.00
C LEU A 49 -2.42 8.07 0.94
N ALA A 50 -1.80 6.94 1.21
CA ALA A 50 -0.39 6.72 0.97
C ALA A 50 -0.23 5.52 0.06
N TYR A 51 0.51 5.70 -1.03
CA TYR A 51 0.74 4.64 -2.01
C TYR A 51 2.12 4.05 -1.80
N PHE A 52 2.18 2.74 -1.64
CA PHE A 52 3.43 1.98 -1.63
C PHE A 52 3.43 1.11 -2.87
N THR A 53 4.34 1.39 -3.79
CA THR A 53 4.32 0.76 -5.10
C THR A 53 5.67 0.13 -5.43
N PHE A 54 5.62 -1.00 -6.11
CA PHE A 54 6.79 -1.66 -6.66
C PHE A 54 6.90 -1.30 -8.14
N PHE A 55 8.12 -1.18 -8.64
CA PHE A 55 8.35 -0.96 -10.07
C PHE A 55 8.52 -2.27 -10.80
N VAL A 56 9.17 -3.25 -10.17
CA VAL A 56 9.45 -4.54 -10.78
C VAL A 56 8.60 -5.59 -10.09
N CYS A 57 7.67 -6.14 -10.83
CA CYS A 57 6.77 -7.18 -10.32
C CYS A 57 7.24 -8.57 -10.70
N TYR A 58 8.18 -8.66 -11.62
CA TYR A 58 8.75 -9.90 -12.11
C TYR A 58 10.09 -10.15 -11.44
N GLY A 59 10.58 -11.38 -11.56
CA GLY A 59 11.93 -11.64 -11.17
C GLY A 59 12.17 -11.65 -9.68
N VAL A 60 11.32 -12.34 -8.96
CA VAL A 60 11.49 -12.58 -7.52
C VAL A 60 12.90 -13.01 -7.19
N TYR A 61 13.53 -13.72 -8.11
CA TYR A 61 14.86 -14.28 -7.93
C TYR A 61 15.99 -13.36 -8.38
N THR A 62 15.65 -12.19 -8.93
CA THR A 62 16.68 -11.22 -9.26
C THR A 62 17.02 -10.39 -8.03
N LYS A 63 18.26 -9.98 -7.93
CA LYS A 63 18.75 -9.16 -6.83
C LYS A 63 17.94 -7.87 -6.69
N ASN A 64 17.64 -7.23 -7.81
CA ASN A 64 16.87 -5.98 -7.81
C ASN A 64 15.42 -6.20 -7.40
N GLY A 65 14.81 -7.28 -7.90
CA GLY A 65 13.43 -7.60 -7.53
C GLY A 65 13.28 -7.90 -6.04
N MET A 66 14.25 -8.58 -5.46
CA MET A 66 14.26 -8.85 -4.02
C MET A 66 14.42 -7.56 -3.22
N GLY A 67 15.28 -6.65 -3.68
CA GLY A 67 15.49 -5.37 -3.03
C GLY A 67 14.22 -4.52 -3.02
N GLU A 68 13.50 -4.48 -4.14
CA GLU A 68 12.23 -3.75 -4.20
C GLU A 68 11.16 -4.37 -3.32
N ALA A 69 11.10 -5.71 -3.26
CA ALA A 69 10.13 -6.38 -2.41
C ALA A 69 10.34 -6.04 -0.93
N ASN A 70 11.54 -5.65 -0.54
CA ASN A 70 11.81 -5.26 0.84
C ASN A 70 11.09 -3.98 1.27
N ILE A 71 10.53 -3.22 0.33
CA ILE A 71 9.76 -2.03 0.67
C ILE A 71 8.58 -2.37 1.59
N ILE A 72 8.07 -3.59 1.52
CA ILE A 72 6.97 -4.01 2.39
C ILE A 72 7.35 -3.98 3.87
N ASN A 73 8.63 -4.09 4.17
CA ASN A 73 9.13 -4.04 5.55
C ASN A 73 9.18 -2.61 6.08
N LEU A 74 9.12 -1.62 5.20
CA LEU A 74 9.23 -0.21 5.55
C LEU A 74 7.87 0.46 5.75
N VAL A 75 6.79 -0.22 5.40
CA VAL A 75 5.45 0.34 5.54
C VAL A 75 5.13 0.47 7.04
N PRO A 76 4.74 1.67 7.50
CA PRO A 76 4.37 1.85 8.90
C PRO A 76 2.92 1.38 9.13
N TYR A 77 2.72 0.09 9.13
CA TYR A 77 1.39 -0.54 9.16
C TYR A 77 0.53 -0.02 10.31
N GLU A 78 1.12 0.19 11.47
CA GLU A 78 0.39 0.58 12.67
C GLU A 78 -0.24 1.98 12.57
N ASN A 79 0.25 2.80 11.63
CA ASN A 79 -0.22 4.18 11.48
C ASN A 79 -1.44 4.30 10.55
N PHE A 80 -1.86 3.21 9.94
CA PHE A 80 -2.97 3.24 9.00
C PHE A 80 -4.26 2.72 9.61
N ASP A 81 -5.38 3.28 9.19
CA ASP A 81 -6.72 2.89 9.62
C ASP A 81 -7.32 1.83 8.73
N GLY A 82 -6.77 1.64 7.54
CA GLY A 82 -7.23 0.63 6.61
C GLY A 82 -6.25 0.45 5.46
N PHE A 83 -6.44 -0.65 4.72
CA PHE A 83 -5.52 -1.03 3.65
C PHE A 83 -6.30 -1.44 2.41
N ILE A 84 -5.79 -1.02 1.26
CA ILE A 84 -6.28 -1.46 -0.05
C ILE A 84 -5.12 -2.15 -0.74
N ILE A 85 -5.26 -3.45 -0.99
CA ILE A 85 -4.20 -4.26 -1.55
C ILE A 85 -4.60 -4.72 -2.95
N CYS A 86 -3.87 -4.25 -3.95
CA CYS A 86 -4.08 -4.67 -5.33
C CYS A 86 -3.18 -5.87 -5.61
N HIS A 87 -3.44 -6.98 -4.93
CA HIS A 87 -2.55 -8.14 -4.96
C HIS A 87 -2.40 -8.75 -6.35
N HIS A 88 -3.43 -8.61 -7.18
CA HIS A 88 -3.37 -9.14 -8.54
C HIS A 88 -2.33 -8.42 -9.41
N THR A 89 -1.88 -7.24 -9.01
CA THR A 89 -0.80 -6.53 -9.71
C THR A 89 0.59 -6.95 -9.23
N ILE A 90 0.66 -7.64 -8.11
CA ILE A 90 1.93 -8.05 -7.50
C ILE A 90 2.15 -9.52 -7.82
N GLN A 91 3.09 -9.81 -8.71
CA GLN A 91 3.34 -11.19 -9.13
C GLN A 91 4.11 -12.00 -8.09
N ASN A 92 4.86 -11.34 -7.24
CA ASN A 92 5.57 -12.00 -6.16
C ASN A 92 4.59 -12.40 -5.05
N LYS A 93 4.13 -13.64 -5.09
CA LYS A 93 3.15 -14.14 -4.12
C LYS A 93 3.68 -14.18 -2.69
N GLN A 94 4.99 -14.37 -2.51
CA GLN A 94 5.59 -14.35 -1.19
C GLN A 94 5.53 -12.94 -0.58
N ALA A 95 5.74 -11.93 -1.39
CA ALA A 95 5.59 -10.55 -0.95
C ALA A 95 4.15 -10.26 -0.53
N VAL A 96 3.17 -10.74 -1.29
CA VAL A 96 1.76 -10.57 -0.95
C VAL A 96 1.44 -11.24 0.39
N LYS A 97 1.88 -12.47 0.57
CA LYS A 97 1.68 -13.18 1.85
C LYS A 97 2.30 -12.42 3.01
N GLN A 98 3.48 -11.87 2.80
CA GLN A 98 4.17 -11.11 3.84
C GLN A 98 3.40 -9.82 4.21
N ILE A 99 2.86 -9.13 3.21
CA ILE A 99 2.05 -7.93 3.43
C ILE A 99 0.84 -8.27 4.31
N PHE A 100 0.09 -9.29 3.94
CA PHE A 100 -1.09 -9.69 4.71
C PHE A 100 -0.72 -10.15 6.11
N ALA A 101 0.40 -10.87 6.25
CA ALA A 101 0.87 -11.31 7.57
C ALA A 101 1.19 -10.12 8.47
N TYR A 102 1.88 -9.11 7.96
CA TYR A 102 2.20 -7.91 8.72
C TYR A 102 0.94 -7.17 9.16
N ILE A 103 -0.01 -7.02 8.27
CA ILE A 103 -1.26 -6.33 8.62
C ILE A 103 -2.00 -7.09 9.72
N LYS A 104 -2.12 -8.39 9.56
CA LYS A 104 -2.83 -9.23 10.52
C LYS A 104 -2.17 -9.24 11.89
N GLU A 105 -0.84 -9.31 11.92
CA GLU A 105 -0.09 -9.37 13.17
C GLU A 105 0.00 -8.02 13.89
N ARG A 106 0.06 -6.93 13.12
CA ARG A 106 0.38 -5.62 13.68
C ARG A 106 -0.81 -4.72 13.90
N THR A 107 -1.90 -4.87 13.15
CA THR A 107 -2.91 -3.82 13.14
C THR A 107 -4.33 -4.27 13.45
N ARG A 108 -4.77 -5.41 12.95
CA ARG A 108 -6.17 -5.84 12.98
C ARG A 108 -7.13 -4.85 12.29
N LYS A 109 -6.60 -3.99 11.42
CA LYS A 109 -7.42 -3.01 10.70
C LYS A 109 -8.02 -3.64 9.44
N PRO A 110 -9.11 -3.05 8.90
CA PRO A 110 -9.75 -3.61 7.71
C PRO A 110 -8.85 -3.59 6.49
N VAL A 111 -8.99 -4.63 5.67
CA VAL A 111 -8.28 -4.78 4.41
C VAL A 111 -9.28 -5.01 3.30
N VAL A 112 -9.13 -4.27 2.20
CA VAL A 112 -9.92 -4.44 1.00
C VAL A 112 -9.00 -4.90 -0.11
N THR A 113 -9.40 -5.92 -0.85
CA THR A 113 -8.71 -6.36 -2.05
C THR A 113 -9.52 -5.96 -3.27
N LEU A 114 -8.85 -5.60 -4.35
CA LEU A 114 -9.52 -5.22 -5.58
C LEU A 114 -9.57 -6.40 -6.54
N ARG A 115 -10.65 -6.51 -7.29
CA ARG A 115 -10.98 -7.52 -8.29
C ARG A 115 -11.38 -8.86 -7.70
N ARG A 116 -10.60 -9.43 -6.77
CA ARG A 116 -10.95 -10.71 -6.16
C ARG A 116 -10.33 -10.82 -4.78
N ALA A 117 -10.93 -11.65 -3.95
CA ALA A 117 -10.42 -11.91 -2.62
C ALA A 117 -9.08 -12.66 -2.67
N TRP A 118 -8.28 -12.45 -1.66
CA TRP A 118 -7.07 -13.24 -1.45
C TRP A 118 -7.47 -14.50 -0.70
N GLU A 119 -7.15 -15.67 -1.27
CA GLU A 119 -7.66 -16.95 -0.80
C GLU A 119 -7.27 -17.30 0.63
N ASP A 120 -6.07 -16.92 1.02
CA ASP A 120 -5.53 -17.27 2.33
C ASP A 120 -5.82 -16.22 3.41
N TYR A 121 -6.64 -15.23 3.09
CA TYR A 121 -6.99 -14.15 4.01
C TYR A 121 -8.50 -14.09 4.27
#